data_7b5444625a2d1d905757a4159cd5e112
#
_entry.id   7b5444625a2d1d905757a4159cd5e112
#
_cell.length_a   1.000
_cell.length_b   1.000
_cell.length_c   1.000
_cell.angle_alpha   90.00
_cell.angle_beta   90.00
_cell.angle_gamma   90.00
#
_symmetry.space_group_name_H-M   'P 1'
#
loop_
_entity.id
_entity.type
_entity.pdbx_description
1 polymer ?
#
loop_
_entity_poly.entity_id
_entity_poly.type
_entity_poly.pdbx_seq_one_letter_code
_entity_poly.pdbx_strand_id
1 'polypeptide(L)'
;MKKFWNFIQNEDTSETELLFNGPISEDTWWGDEVTPALFRDELSKVSGNLTVWLNSPGGDVFAASQIYSMLKNHKGKVTVKIDGIAASAASVVAMAGDETLIAPTALMMIHDPSTCAMGNKSDMEKAIILLDEVKESIINAYETKSHLSRNKIAKLMSDETWLNA
;
A
#
# COMPACT_ATOMS: atom_id res chain seq x y z
N MET A 1 17.33 7.53 -5.22
CA MET A 1 16.66 7.06 -3.97
C MET A 1 16.85 5.55 -3.84
N LYS A 2 16.93 5.01 -2.63
CA LYS A 2 17.06 3.55 -2.47
C LYS A 2 15.71 2.89 -2.73
N LYS A 3 15.68 1.83 -3.56
CA LYS A 3 14.49 1.04 -3.85
C LYS A 3 13.86 0.54 -2.55
N PHE A 4 12.53 0.72 -2.38
CA PHE A 4 11.80 0.34 -1.16
C PHE A 4 11.26 -1.11 -1.20
N TRP A 5 11.59 -1.87 -2.24
CA TRP A 5 11.28 -3.29 -2.33
C TRP A 5 12.46 -4.12 -2.84
N ASN A 6 12.42 -5.40 -2.53
CA ASN A 6 13.35 -6.38 -3.05
C ASN A 6 12.66 -7.74 -3.15
N PHE A 7 12.72 -8.37 -4.34
CA PHE A 7 12.26 -9.74 -4.53
C PHE A 7 13.40 -10.71 -4.24
N ILE A 8 13.12 -11.72 -3.42
CA ILE A 8 14.05 -12.80 -3.05
C ILE A 8 13.38 -14.11 -3.42
N GLN A 9 13.99 -14.86 -4.33
CA GLN A 9 13.53 -16.20 -4.67
C GLN A 9 14.26 -17.21 -3.78
N ASN A 10 13.48 -18.05 -3.10
CA ASN A 10 14.01 -19.17 -2.37
C ASN A 10 14.16 -20.36 -3.34
N GLU A 11 15.40 -20.73 -3.64
CA GLU A 11 15.73 -21.80 -4.60
C GLU A 11 15.24 -23.18 -4.11
N ASP A 12 15.18 -23.39 -2.80
CA ASP A 12 14.81 -24.67 -2.20
C ASP A 12 13.28 -24.89 -2.18
N THR A 13 12.49 -23.84 -1.98
CA THR A 13 11.03 -23.93 -1.83
C THR A 13 10.26 -23.47 -3.05
N SER A 14 10.93 -22.85 -4.02
CA SER A 14 10.29 -22.15 -5.17
C SER A 14 9.31 -21.05 -4.73
N GLU A 15 9.38 -20.61 -3.49
CA GLU A 15 8.59 -19.48 -2.97
C GLU A 15 9.33 -18.17 -3.19
N THR A 16 8.61 -17.13 -3.53
CA THR A 16 9.16 -15.79 -3.65
C THR A 16 8.75 -14.94 -2.46
N GLU A 17 9.71 -14.26 -1.88
CA GLU A 17 9.49 -13.25 -0.86
C GLU A 17 9.70 -11.85 -1.46
N LEU A 18 8.83 -10.93 -1.11
CA LEU A 18 8.94 -9.51 -1.41
C LEU A 18 9.19 -8.77 -0.10
N LEU A 19 10.38 -8.27 0.08
CA LEU A 19 10.70 -7.33 1.16
C LEU A 19 10.24 -5.94 0.74
N PHE A 20 9.29 -5.36 1.46
CA PHE A 20 8.72 -4.04 1.18
C PHE A 20 9.02 -3.10 2.36
N ASN A 21 10.14 -2.37 2.25
CA ASN A 21 10.69 -1.56 3.34
C ASN A 21 10.89 -0.10 2.93
N GLY A 22 10.29 0.82 3.69
CA GLY A 22 10.47 2.26 3.51
C GLY A 22 9.30 2.98 2.83
N PRO A 23 9.43 4.28 2.59
CA PRO A 23 8.34 5.09 2.04
C PRO A 23 8.04 4.74 0.58
N ILE A 24 6.74 4.73 0.26
CA ILE A 24 6.23 4.55 -1.10
C ILE A 24 6.39 5.86 -1.88
N SER A 25 6.96 5.80 -3.07
CA SER A 25 7.22 6.97 -3.90
C SER A 25 6.94 6.69 -5.38
N GLU A 26 6.50 7.72 -6.11
CA GLU A 26 6.45 7.75 -7.57
C GLU A 26 7.66 8.49 -8.18
N ASP A 27 8.41 9.23 -7.37
CA ASP A 27 9.33 10.24 -7.86
C ASP A 27 10.64 9.71 -8.39
N THR A 28 10.97 10.28 -9.54
CA THR A 28 12.15 10.09 -10.35
C THR A 28 12.87 11.44 -10.50
N TRP A 29 13.76 11.79 -9.57
CA TRP A 29 14.49 13.05 -9.68
C TRP A 29 15.84 12.93 -10.41
N TRP A 30 16.43 11.73 -10.50
CA TRP A 30 17.80 11.53 -10.99
C TRP A 30 18.03 10.27 -11.84
N GLY A 31 16.97 9.57 -12.31
CA GLY A 31 17.10 8.37 -13.13
C GLY A 31 17.39 7.07 -12.38
N ASP A 32 17.47 7.10 -11.06
CA ASP A 32 17.70 5.91 -10.21
C ASP A 32 16.37 5.35 -9.63
N GLU A 33 15.37 5.19 -10.42
CA GLU A 33 13.99 5.38 -10.05
C GLU A 33 13.25 4.13 -9.65
N VAL A 34 12.53 4.34 -8.58
CA VAL A 34 11.65 3.38 -7.93
C VAL A 34 10.23 3.66 -8.39
N THR A 35 9.88 3.22 -9.59
CA THR A 35 8.55 3.46 -10.14
C THR A 35 7.66 2.23 -10.05
N PRO A 36 6.32 2.41 -9.99
CA PRO A 36 5.37 1.30 -10.14
C PRO A 36 5.60 0.48 -11.42
N ALA A 37 6.14 1.08 -12.48
CA ALA A 37 6.50 0.38 -13.71
C ALA A 37 7.63 -0.63 -13.47
N LEU A 38 8.70 -0.24 -12.77
CA LEU A 38 9.78 -1.14 -12.41
C LEU A 38 9.30 -2.27 -11.49
N PHE A 39 8.44 -1.94 -10.52
CA PHE A 39 7.81 -2.94 -9.65
C PHE A 39 7.02 -3.97 -10.48
N ARG A 40 6.24 -3.50 -11.46
CA ARG A 40 5.49 -4.37 -12.37
C ARG A 40 6.39 -5.31 -13.16
N ASP A 41 7.49 -4.80 -13.70
CA ASP A 41 8.44 -5.58 -14.49
C ASP A 41 9.09 -6.69 -13.66
N GLU A 42 9.41 -6.42 -12.40
CA GLU A 42 9.97 -7.41 -11.49
C GLU A 42 8.91 -8.41 -11.04
N LEU A 43 7.72 -7.96 -10.64
CA LEU A 43 6.62 -8.83 -10.23
C LEU A 43 6.18 -9.76 -11.38
N SER A 44 6.26 -9.30 -12.62
CA SER A 44 5.88 -10.11 -13.79
C SER A 44 6.74 -11.37 -13.98
N LYS A 45 7.93 -11.39 -13.39
CA LYS A 45 8.87 -12.54 -13.42
C LYS A 45 8.62 -13.52 -12.28
N VAL A 46 7.80 -13.13 -11.30
CA VAL A 46 7.44 -13.97 -10.16
C VAL A 46 6.33 -14.92 -10.54
N SER A 47 6.53 -16.21 -10.29
CA SER A 47 5.53 -17.26 -10.47
C SER A 47 5.25 -17.97 -9.13
N GLY A 48 4.03 -18.52 -8.98
CA GLY A 48 3.65 -19.22 -7.76
C GLY A 48 3.26 -18.28 -6.63
N ASN A 49 3.36 -18.74 -5.39
CA ASN A 49 2.96 -17.97 -4.22
C ASN A 49 3.97 -16.88 -3.89
N LEU A 50 3.45 -15.79 -3.33
CA LEU A 50 4.24 -14.61 -2.96
C LEU A 50 3.97 -14.25 -1.49
N THR A 51 5.04 -14.19 -0.68
CA THR A 51 4.99 -13.62 0.67
C THR A 51 5.53 -12.19 0.62
N VAL A 52 4.72 -11.23 1.06
CA VAL A 52 5.10 -9.81 1.15
C VAL A 52 5.38 -9.47 2.61
N TRP A 53 6.63 -9.17 2.94
CA TRP A 53 7.03 -8.63 4.24
C TRP A 53 6.93 -7.12 4.19
N LEU A 54 5.96 -6.56 4.93
CA LEU A 54 5.60 -5.15 4.83
C LEU A 54 6.02 -4.37 6.07
N ASN A 55 6.91 -3.39 5.84
CA ASN A 55 7.35 -2.42 6.83
C ASN A 55 7.49 -1.03 6.18
N SER A 56 6.41 -0.26 6.16
CA SER A 56 6.35 1.01 5.45
C SER A 56 5.50 2.05 6.18
N PRO A 57 5.96 3.31 6.28
CA PRO A 57 5.16 4.41 6.80
C PRO A 57 4.09 4.90 5.82
N GLY A 58 4.01 4.33 4.60
CA GLY A 58 3.19 4.84 3.52
C GLY A 58 3.93 5.79 2.60
N GLY A 59 3.22 6.73 2.01
CA GLY A 59 3.76 7.69 1.04
C GLY A 59 2.75 7.98 -0.05
N ASP A 60 3.17 7.94 -1.32
CA ASP A 60 2.32 8.24 -2.46
C ASP A 60 1.16 7.25 -2.60
N VAL A 61 -0.07 7.76 -2.57
CA VAL A 61 -1.30 6.96 -2.60
C VAL A 61 -1.57 6.36 -3.99
N PHE A 62 -1.16 7.04 -5.06
CA PHE A 62 -1.38 6.53 -6.43
C PHE A 62 -0.40 5.39 -6.74
N ALA A 63 0.86 5.52 -6.31
CA ALA A 63 1.83 4.43 -6.37
C ALA A 63 1.35 3.22 -5.56
N ALA A 64 0.85 3.43 -4.35
CA ALA A 64 0.29 2.37 -3.50
C ALA A 64 -0.92 1.69 -4.16
N SER A 65 -1.82 2.44 -4.79
CA SER A 65 -2.98 1.90 -5.52
C SER A 65 -2.58 1.06 -6.71
N GLN A 66 -1.53 1.45 -7.44
CA GLN A 66 -0.98 0.65 -8.53
C GLN A 66 -0.38 -0.66 -8.01
N ILE A 67 0.43 -0.59 -6.93
CA ILE A 67 1.03 -1.78 -6.30
C ILE A 67 -0.06 -2.71 -5.77
N TYR A 68 -1.08 -2.17 -5.08
CA TYR A 68 -2.26 -2.93 -4.65
C TYR A 68 -2.88 -3.71 -5.82
N SER A 69 -3.14 -3.03 -6.94
CA SER A 69 -3.74 -3.64 -8.11
C SER A 69 -2.86 -4.72 -8.73
N MET A 70 -1.54 -4.51 -8.77
CA MET A 70 -0.59 -5.49 -9.29
C MET A 70 -0.54 -6.75 -8.43
N LEU A 71 -0.48 -6.60 -7.09
CA LEU A 71 -0.49 -7.72 -6.15
C LEU A 71 -1.82 -8.48 -6.21
N LYS A 72 -2.95 -7.76 -6.30
CA LYS A 72 -4.30 -8.34 -6.43
C LYS A 72 -4.46 -9.19 -7.69
N ASN A 73 -3.78 -8.82 -8.77
CA ASN A 73 -3.82 -9.54 -10.05
C ASN A 73 -2.70 -10.59 -10.19
N HIS A 74 -1.90 -10.81 -9.15
CA HIS A 74 -0.89 -11.87 -9.16
C HIS A 74 -1.57 -13.26 -9.23
N LYS A 75 -1.01 -14.17 -10.03
CA LYS A 75 -1.64 -15.48 -10.30
C LYS A 75 -1.53 -16.47 -9.14
N GLY A 76 -0.54 -16.32 -8.26
CA GLY A 76 -0.35 -17.15 -7.07
C GLY A 76 -1.03 -16.54 -5.84
N LYS A 77 -1.09 -17.28 -4.73
CA LYS A 77 -1.55 -16.76 -3.44
C LYS A 77 -0.57 -15.68 -2.95
N VAL A 78 -1.10 -14.51 -2.60
CA VAL A 78 -0.34 -13.42 -1.97
C VAL A 78 -0.64 -13.41 -0.47
N THR A 79 0.39 -13.61 0.34
CA THR A 79 0.31 -13.47 1.80
C THR A 79 1.09 -12.23 2.23
N VAL A 80 0.38 -11.24 2.79
CA VAL A 80 1.04 -10.05 3.35
C VAL A 80 1.29 -10.25 4.83
N LYS A 81 2.53 -10.02 5.26
CA LYS A 81 2.98 -10.09 6.67
C LYS A 81 3.50 -8.72 7.09
N ILE A 82 2.76 -8.06 7.97
CA ILE A 82 3.19 -6.79 8.57
C ILE A 82 4.11 -7.14 9.73
N ASP A 83 5.41 -6.86 9.58
CA ASP A 83 6.44 -7.21 10.55
C ASP A 83 7.00 -6.01 11.34
N GLY A 84 6.66 -4.80 10.94
CA GLY A 84 6.98 -3.56 11.63
C GLY A 84 5.80 -2.60 11.63
N ILE A 85 5.61 -1.90 10.52
CA ILE A 85 4.51 -0.94 10.38
C ILE A 85 3.90 -1.02 8.98
N ALA A 86 2.57 -0.87 8.92
CA ALA A 86 1.84 -0.61 7.68
C ALA A 86 0.96 0.63 7.88
N ALA A 87 1.54 1.83 7.67
CA ALA A 87 0.82 3.07 7.91
C ALA A 87 0.40 3.76 6.59
N SER A 88 -0.73 4.49 6.67
CA SER A 88 -1.19 5.34 5.55
C SER A 88 -1.33 4.52 4.26
N ALA A 89 -0.73 4.96 3.15
CA ALA A 89 -0.79 4.27 1.86
C ALA A 89 -0.27 2.81 1.92
N ALA A 90 0.63 2.46 2.85
CA ALA A 90 1.09 1.07 3.02
C ALA A 90 -0.02 0.16 3.60
N SER A 91 -0.94 0.70 4.38
CA SER A 91 -2.09 -0.07 4.87
C SER A 91 -3.05 -0.46 3.73
N VAL A 92 -3.12 0.35 2.67
CA VAL A 92 -3.84 0.00 1.44
C VAL A 92 -3.15 -1.16 0.72
N VAL A 93 -1.81 -1.12 0.60
CA VAL A 93 -1.03 -2.23 0.02
C VAL A 93 -1.26 -3.54 0.80
N ALA A 94 -1.36 -3.46 2.14
CA ALA A 94 -1.64 -4.63 2.98
C ALA A 94 -2.97 -5.32 2.64
N MET A 95 -3.96 -4.58 2.13
CA MET A 95 -5.26 -5.14 1.72
C MET A 95 -5.20 -5.95 0.41
N ALA A 96 -4.09 -5.89 -0.31
CA ALA A 96 -3.93 -6.67 -1.53
C ALA A 96 -3.73 -8.17 -1.29
N GLY A 97 -3.23 -8.58 -0.13
CA GLY A 97 -3.02 -9.98 0.19
C GLY A 97 -4.30 -10.82 0.13
N ASP A 98 -4.24 -12.06 -0.28
CA ASP A 98 -5.32 -13.03 -0.04
C ASP A 98 -5.47 -13.27 1.46
N GLU A 99 -4.36 -13.30 2.15
CA GLU A 99 -4.24 -13.35 3.60
C GLU A 99 -3.35 -12.19 4.08
N THR A 100 -3.74 -11.52 5.17
CA THR A 100 -2.96 -10.45 5.79
C THR A 100 -2.76 -10.78 7.26
N LEU A 101 -1.50 -10.90 7.66
CA LEU A 101 -1.07 -11.23 9.02
C LEU A 101 -0.33 -10.04 9.61
N ILE A 102 -0.54 -9.78 10.89
CA ILE A 102 0.18 -8.75 11.65
C ILE A 102 0.98 -9.40 12.77
N ALA A 103 2.26 -9.07 12.88
CA ALA A 103 3.10 -9.56 13.96
C ALA A 103 2.65 -8.95 15.31
N PRO A 104 2.84 -9.64 16.44
CA PRO A 104 2.37 -9.15 17.75
C PRO A 104 2.92 -7.78 18.17
N THR A 105 4.05 -7.37 17.60
CA THR A 105 4.70 -6.06 17.86
C THR A 105 4.52 -5.06 16.73
N ALA A 106 3.86 -5.45 15.65
CA ALA A 106 3.63 -4.60 14.49
C ALA A 106 2.37 -3.73 14.66
N LEU A 107 2.33 -2.65 13.90
CA LEU A 107 1.21 -1.71 13.91
C LEU A 107 0.71 -1.45 12.49
N MET A 108 -0.59 -1.23 12.39
CA MET A 108 -1.21 -0.66 11.19
C MET A 108 -1.82 0.70 11.55
N MET A 109 -1.73 1.68 10.65
CA MET A 109 -2.39 2.98 10.82
C MET A 109 -3.19 3.33 9.57
N ILE A 110 -4.41 3.78 9.79
CA ILE A 110 -5.30 4.29 8.75
C ILE A 110 -5.72 5.71 9.09
N HIS A 111 -5.69 6.58 8.07
CA HIS A 111 -6.10 7.98 8.21
C HIS A 111 -6.68 8.52 6.89
N ASP A 112 -7.26 9.71 6.96
CA ASP A 112 -7.73 10.43 5.78
C ASP A 112 -6.54 10.83 4.89
N PRO A 113 -6.69 10.81 3.54
CA PRO A 113 -5.65 11.26 2.64
C PRO A 113 -5.37 12.75 2.83
N SER A 114 -4.13 13.16 2.61
CA SER A 114 -3.72 14.55 2.69
C SER A 114 -2.91 14.95 1.46
N THR A 115 -2.94 16.23 1.12
CA THR A 115 -2.15 16.81 0.02
C THR A 115 -1.74 18.24 0.32
N CYS A 116 -0.74 18.72 -0.41
CA CYS A 116 -0.42 20.14 -0.48
C CYS A 116 -0.94 20.69 -1.81
N ALA A 117 -1.74 21.77 -1.77
CA ALA A 117 -2.25 22.41 -2.95
C ALA A 117 -1.88 23.89 -2.94
N MET A 118 -1.52 24.42 -4.11
CA MET A 118 -1.22 25.85 -4.32
C MET A 118 -2.00 26.34 -5.54
N GLY A 119 -2.57 27.53 -5.44
CA GLY A 119 -3.31 28.10 -6.55
C GLY A 119 -4.40 29.07 -6.09
N ASN A 120 -5.37 29.33 -6.96
CA ASN A 120 -6.55 30.14 -6.67
C ASN A 120 -7.65 29.32 -5.96
N LYS A 121 -8.79 29.98 -5.65
CA LYS A 121 -9.93 29.33 -4.99
C LYS A 121 -10.40 28.06 -5.71
N SER A 122 -10.52 28.12 -7.04
CA SER A 122 -10.96 26.96 -7.83
C SER A 122 -9.98 25.77 -7.73
N ASP A 123 -8.69 26.05 -7.61
CA ASP A 123 -7.67 24.98 -7.46
C ASP A 123 -7.78 24.31 -6.10
N MET A 124 -8.10 25.09 -5.05
CA MET A 124 -8.35 24.54 -3.71
C MET A 124 -9.61 23.67 -3.70
N GLU A 125 -10.69 24.12 -4.34
CA GLU A 125 -11.94 23.35 -4.45
C GLU A 125 -11.71 22.01 -5.18
N LYS A 126 -10.91 22.01 -6.26
CA LYS A 126 -10.53 20.76 -6.95
C LYS A 126 -9.70 19.81 -6.07
N ALA A 127 -8.78 20.36 -5.27
CA ALA A 127 -7.99 19.54 -4.36
C ALA A 127 -8.86 18.87 -3.28
N ILE A 128 -9.87 19.56 -2.76
CA ILE A 128 -10.84 18.99 -1.81
C ILE A 128 -11.59 17.84 -2.47
N ILE A 129 -12.15 18.06 -3.66
CA ILE A 129 -12.88 17.02 -4.41
C ILE A 129 -11.98 15.80 -4.65
N LEU A 130 -10.73 16.01 -5.04
CA LEU A 130 -9.77 14.92 -5.26
C LEU A 130 -9.52 14.11 -3.98
N LEU A 131 -9.37 14.78 -2.83
CA LEU A 131 -9.18 14.10 -1.54
C LEU A 131 -10.40 13.25 -1.17
N ASP A 132 -11.61 13.73 -1.42
CA ASP A 132 -12.84 12.97 -1.20
C ASP A 132 -12.87 11.70 -2.06
N GLU A 133 -12.56 11.80 -3.36
CA GLU A 133 -12.51 10.65 -4.28
C GLU A 133 -11.39 9.65 -3.88
N VAL A 134 -10.22 10.14 -3.47
CA VAL A 134 -9.12 9.29 -2.97
C VAL A 134 -9.57 8.57 -1.70
N LYS A 135 -10.24 9.25 -0.76
CA LYS A 135 -10.77 8.63 0.46
C LYS A 135 -11.74 7.50 0.14
N GLU A 136 -12.69 7.71 -0.77
CA GLU A 136 -13.63 6.68 -1.18
C GLU A 136 -12.94 5.47 -1.82
N SER A 137 -11.91 5.72 -2.64
CA SER A 137 -11.09 4.66 -3.24
C SER A 137 -10.35 3.83 -2.19
N ILE A 138 -9.77 4.47 -1.17
CA ILE A 138 -9.10 3.79 -0.03
C ILE A 138 -10.10 2.95 0.76
N ILE A 139 -11.29 3.49 1.05
CA ILE A 139 -12.36 2.75 1.75
C ILE A 139 -12.72 1.47 0.99
N ASN A 140 -12.78 1.49 -0.35
CA ASN A 140 -13.02 0.29 -1.15
C ASN A 140 -11.99 -0.81 -0.85
N ALA A 141 -10.71 -0.47 -0.70
CA ALA A 141 -9.68 -1.45 -0.36
C ALA A 141 -9.91 -2.06 1.03
N TYR A 142 -10.22 -1.26 2.03
CA TYR A 142 -10.48 -1.75 3.40
C TYR A 142 -11.75 -2.62 3.48
N GLU A 143 -12.81 -2.29 2.73
CA GLU A 143 -14.03 -3.11 2.68
C GLU A 143 -13.76 -4.54 2.19
N THR A 144 -12.74 -4.75 1.36
CA THR A 144 -12.42 -6.10 0.87
C THR A 144 -11.96 -7.05 1.96
N LYS A 145 -11.49 -6.54 3.10
CA LYS A 145 -10.88 -7.33 4.19
C LYS A 145 -11.57 -7.17 5.53
N SER A 146 -12.23 -6.03 5.77
CA SER A 146 -12.93 -5.79 7.03
C SER A 146 -14.43 -6.15 6.88
N HIS A 147 -15.04 -6.54 7.99
CA HIS A 147 -16.50 -6.69 8.06
C HIS A 147 -17.19 -5.41 8.55
N LEU A 148 -16.50 -4.27 8.46
CA LEU A 148 -16.98 -2.98 8.93
C LEU A 148 -17.78 -2.28 7.82
N SER A 149 -18.77 -1.49 8.22
CA SER A 149 -19.47 -0.62 7.27
C SER A 149 -18.57 0.54 6.80
N ARG A 150 -18.81 1.05 5.59
CA ARG A 150 -18.11 2.22 5.03
C ARG A 150 -18.06 3.39 6.00
N ASN A 151 -19.18 3.72 6.65
CA ASN A 151 -19.24 4.81 7.65
C ASN A 151 -18.31 4.56 8.84
N LYS A 152 -18.17 3.31 9.27
CA LYS A 152 -17.26 2.95 10.37
C LYS A 152 -15.81 3.09 9.94
N ILE A 153 -15.48 2.62 8.72
CA ILE A 153 -14.14 2.77 8.13
C ILE A 153 -13.80 4.24 7.97
N ALA A 154 -14.70 5.04 7.36
CA ALA A 154 -14.51 6.47 7.18
C ALA A 154 -14.25 7.20 8.50
N LYS A 155 -14.99 6.82 9.56
CA LYS A 155 -14.75 7.38 10.89
C LYS A 155 -13.38 7.01 11.46
N LEU A 156 -12.98 5.74 11.35
CA LEU A 156 -11.66 5.28 11.80
C LEU A 156 -10.53 6.01 11.07
N MET A 157 -10.69 6.29 9.77
CA MET A 157 -9.74 7.09 8.99
C MET A 157 -9.69 8.53 9.49
N SER A 158 -10.84 9.18 9.70
CA SER A 158 -10.88 10.56 10.19
C SER A 158 -10.36 10.72 11.63
N ASP A 159 -10.41 9.64 12.42
CA ASP A 159 -9.87 9.61 13.79
C ASP A 159 -8.35 9.27 13.82
N GLU A 160 -7.70 9.04 12.67
CA GLU A 160 -6.32 8.52 12.58
C GLU A 160 -6.11 7.33 13.51
N THR A 161 -6.62 6.18 13.08
CA THR A 161 -6.67 5.01 13.97
C THR A 161 -5.43 4.12 13.82
N TRP A 162 -4.82 3.81 14.96
CA TRP A 162 -3.74 2.85 15.11
C TRP A 162 -4.29 1.50 15.56
N LEU A 163 -3.87 0.43 14.89
CA LEU A 163 -4.35 -0.94 15.10
C LEU A 163 -3.16 -1.86 15.39
N ASN A 164 -3.35 -2.81 16.27
CA ASN A 164 -2.38 -3.88 16.60
C ASN A 164 -2.96 -5.26 16.24
N ALA A 165 -2.18 -6.32 16.50
CA ALA A 165 -2.56 -7.72 16.30
C ALA A 165 -3.72 -8.13 17.23
#